data_447c049848237fac93fb00adc08c7c95
#
_entry.id   447c049848237fac93fb00adc08c7c95
#
_cell.length_a   1.000
_cell.length_b   1.000
_cell.length_c   1.000
_cell.angle_alpha   90.00
_cell.angle_beta   90.00
_cell.angle_gamma   90.00
#
_symmetry.space_group_name_H-M   'P 1'
#
loop_
_entity.id
_entity.type
_entity.pdbx_description
1 polymer ?
#
loop_
_entity_poly.entity_id
_entity_poly.type
_entity_poly.pdbx_seq_one_letter_code
_entity_poly.pdbx_strand_id
1 'polypeptide(L)'
;GPSEILVLADETANPRYVAADLLSQAEHDEMASAILITTSEELAKKVSEEVDKFAEVLSRKEIIEKSLENYGYILVAEDMDEAIDAVNDIASEHMEIVTRDPFSVMTKIKNAGAIFIGAYSCEPLGDYFAGPNHILPTNGTARFFSPVNVDDFIKKTSIISYSRQALEKVHNQIETHAQREGLTAHANSIKVRFED
;
A
#
# COMPACT_ATOMS: atom_id res chain seq x y z
N GLY A 1 0.99 13.48 -2.12
CA GLY A 1 0.13 13.54 -0.93
C GLY A 1 0.96 13.71 0.33
N PRO A 2 0.34 13.85 1.51
CA PRO A 2 1.08 13.86 2.77
C PRO A 2 1.77 12.51 3.00
N SER A 3 2.94 12.54 3.62
CA SER A 3 3.71 11.33 3.95
C SER A 3 2.99 10.50 5.00
N GLU A 4 3.10 9.18 4.90
CA GLU A 4 2.41 8.25 5.78
C GLU A 4 3.34 7.11 6.19
N ILE A 5 3.35 6.77 7.48
CA ILE A 5 3.96 5.56 8.00
C ILE A 5 2.96 4.78 8.84
N LEU A 6 2.96 3.46 8.65
CA LEU A 6 2.30 2.52 9.53
C LEU A 6 3.29 1.46 9.99
N VAL A 7 3.47 1.33 11.28
CA VAL A 7 4.29 0.28 11.88
C VAL A 7 3.37 -0.77 12.47
N LEU A 8 3.50 -2.02 12.02
CA LEU A 8 2.87 -3.19 12.64
C LEU A 8 3.91 -3.90 13.49
N ALA A 9 3.68 -3.97 14.79
CA ALA A 9 4.65 -4.50 15.73
C ALA A 9 4.01 -5.46 16.75
N ASP A 10 4.74 -6.48 17.16
CA ASP A 10 4.41 -7.32 18.30
C ASP A 10 5.25 -6.98 19.53
N GLU A 11 5.09 -7.72 20.62
CA GLU A 11 5.80 -7.50 21.88
C GLU A 11 7.33 -7.62 21.79
N THR A 12 7.86 -8.13 20.67
CA THR A 12 9.30 -8.30 20.48
C THR A 12 9.98 -7.04 19.93
N ALA A 13 9.21 -6.07 19.45
CA ALA A 13 9.74 -4.84 18.88
C ALA A 13 10.42 -3.97 19.92
N ASN A 14 11.46 -3.24 19.50
CA ASN A 14 12.11 -2.25 20.33
C ASN A 14 11.29 -0.93 20.30
N PRO A 15 10.73 -0.47 21.42
CA PRO A 15 9.86 0.71 21.45
C PRO A 15 10.59 1.99 21.00
N ARG A 16 11.91 2.10 21.21
CA ARG A 16 12.68 3.26 20.77
C ARG A 16 12.82 3.31 19.24
N TYR A 17 12.98 2.15 18.60
CA TYR A 17 13.05 2.08 17.13
C TYR A 17 11.71 2.46 16.53
N VAL A 18 10.64 1.86 17.01
CA VAL A 18 9.28 2.17 16.53
C VAL A 18 8.94 3.65 16.71
N ALA A 19 9.26 4.25 17.87
CA ALA A 19 9.04 5.67 18.12
C ALA A 19 9.85 6.56 17.15
N ALA A 20 11.11 6.20 16.88
CA ALA A 20 11.95 6.95 15.95
C ALA A 20 11.43 6.88 14.51
N ASP A 21 10.95 5.70 14.09
CA ASP A 21 10.39 5.50 12.75
C ASP A 21 9.07 6.27 12.55
N LEU A 22 8.18 6.27 13.55
CA LEU A 22 6.97 7.10 13.53
C LEU A 22 7.30 8.59 13.39
N LEU A 23 8.29 9.07 14.12
CA LEU A 23 8.68 10.48 14.12
C LEU A 23 9.43 10.90 12.86
N SER A 24 10.10 9.97 12.17
CA SER A 24 10.73 10.25 10.88
C SER A 24 9.72 10.69 9.82
N GLN A 25 8.49 10.18 9.88
CA GLN A 25 7.41 10.65 9.02
C GLN A 25 6.70 11.89 9.56
N ALA A 26 6.42 11.92 10.87
CA ALA A 26 5.73 13.05 11.48
C ALA A 26 6.45 14.39 11.27
N GLU A 27 7.79 14.37 11.13
CA GLU A 27 8.56 15.59 10.89
C GLU A 27 8.46 16.15 9.47
N HIS A 28 7.92 15.39 8.49
CA HIS A 28 7.84 15.83 7.11
C HIS A 28 6.87 17.00 6.92
N ASP A 29 5.66 16.89 7.50
CA ASP A 29 4.59 17.87 7.30
C ASP A 29 3.54 17.76 8.40
N GLU A 30 2.82 18.85 8.69
CA GLU A 30 1.72 18.88 9.67
C GLU A 30 0.56 17.93 9.32
N MET A 31 0.46 17.50 8.06
CA MET A 31 -0.52 16.53 7.56
C MET A 31 0.03 15.11 7.44
N ALA A 32 1.29 14.88 7.78
CA ALA A 32 1.85 13.54 7.78
C ALA A 32 1.14 12.65 8.81
N SER A 33 0.96 11.36 8.49
CA SER A 33 0.38 10.42 9.43
C SER A 33 1.42 9.42 9.95
N ALA A 34 1.33 9.12 11.25
CA ALA A 34 2.20 8.18 11.93
C ALA A 34 1.35 7.24 12.78
N ILE A 35 1.24 5.98 12.36
CA ILE A 35 0.33 5.00 12.96
C ILE A 35 1.12 3.78 13.45
N LEU A 36 0.95 3.44 14.73
CA LEU A 36 1.36 2.15 15.27
C LEU A 36 0.12 1.25 15.39
N ILE A 37 0.22 0.04 14.88
CA ILE A 37 -0.72 -1.05 15.20
C ILE A 37 0.06 -2.15 15.91
N THR A 38 -0.40 -2.56 17.07
CA THR A 38 0.27 -3.60 17.86
C THR A 38 -0.74 -4.49 18.58
N THR A 39 -0.34 -5.73 18.88
CA THR A 39 -1.10 -6.64 19.75
C THR A 39 -0.67 -6.53 21.22
N SER A 40 0.26 -5.63 21.55
CA SER A 40 0.83 -5.49 22.89
C SER A 40 0.54 -4.11 23.49
N GLU A 41 -0.34 -4.04 24.50
CA GLU A 41 -0.59 -2.81 25.26
C GLU A 41 0.69 -2.28 25.93
N GLU A 42 1.58 -3.17 26.37
CA GLU A 42 2.85 -2.78 26.99
C GLU A 42 3.76 -2.09 25.98
N LEU A 43 3.85 -2.61 24.75
CA LEU A 43 4.61 -1.97 23.67
C LEU A 43 3.99 -0.61 23.33
N ALA A 44 2.67 -0.54 23.16
CA ALA A 44 1.95 0.69 22.86
C ALA A 44 2.29 1.81 23.84
N LYS A 45 2.24 1.50 25.14
CA LYS A 45 2.60 2.45 26.19
C LYS A 45 4.05 2.88 26.12
N LYS A 46 4.99 1.95 25.97
CA LYS A 46 6.43 2.25 25.89
C LYS A 46 6.76 3.09 24.65
N VAL A 47 6.12 2.82 23.51
CA VAL A 47 6.31 3.62 22.30
C VAL A 47 5.80 5.03 22.51
N SER A 48 4.62 5.23 23.11
CA SER A 48 4.11 6.56 23.45
C SER A 48 5.09 7.36 24.32
N GLU A 49 5.64 6.72 25.35
CA GLU A 49 6.63 7.36 26.24
C GLU A 49 7.94 7.75 25.50
N GLU A 50 8.38 6.94 24.52
CA GLU A 50 9.57 7.25 23.73
C GLU A 50 9.29 8.32 22.67
N VAL A 51 8.08 8.34 22.07
CA VAL A 51 7.64 9.42 21.17
C VAL A 51 7.70 10.78 21.87
N ASP A 52 7.15 10.89 23.08
CA ASP A 52 7.21 12.12 23.88
C ASP A 52 8.65 12.57 24.13
N LYS A 53 9.53 11.65 24.55
CA LYS A 53 10.93 11.95 24.81
C LYS A 53 11.69 12.44 23.57
N PHE A 54 11.47 11.81 22.41
CA PHE A 54 12.12 12.21 21.16
C PHE A 54 11.56 13.53 20.63
N ALA A 55 10.24 13.74 20.69
CA ALA A 55 9.61 14.97 20.23
C ALA A 55 10.16 16.21 20.95
N GLU A 56 10.56 16.08 22.23
CA GLU A 56 11.15 17.18 23.02
C GLU A 56 12.50 17.65 22.48
N VAL A 57 13.28 16.79 21.83
CA VAL A 57 14.67 17.09 21.43
C VAL A 57 14.85 17.25 19.92
N LEU A 58 13.86 16.87 19.13
CA LEU A 58 13.93 16.97 17.66
C LEU A 58 13.72 18.40 17.18
N SER A 59 14.44 18.77 16.11
CA SER A 59 14.48 20.15 15.62
C SER A 59 13.16 20.66 15.04
N ARG A 60 12.31 19.77 14.51
CA ARG A 60 11.01 20.12 13.89
C ARG A 60 9.83 19.88 14.82
N LYS A 61 10.02 20.09 16.12
CA LYS A 61 9.05 19.81 17.18
C LYS A 61 7.63 20.30 16.86
N GLU A 62 7.47 21.55 16.44
CA GLU A 62 6.14 22.13 16.16
C GLU A 62 5.39 21.40 15.05
N ILE A 63 6.10 20.93 14.02
CA ILE A 63 5.51 20.15 12.91
C ILE A 63 5.14 18.77 13.42
N ILE A 64 6.04 18.11 14.15
CA ILE A 64 5.82 16.79 14.76
C ILE A 64 4.58 16.82 15.66
N GLU A 65 4.48 17.80 16.55
CA GLU A 65 3.36 17.91 17.49
C GLU A 65 2.02 18.04 16.75
N LYS A 66 1.94 18.88 15.71
CA LYS A 66 0.71 19.03 14.92
C LYS A 66 0.38 17.78 14.11
N SER A 67 1.37 17.13 13.53
CA SER A 67 1.19 15.87 12.81
C SER A 67 0.63 14.80 13.74
N LEU A 68 1.25 14.62 14.92
CA LEU A 68 0.80 13.63 15.89
C LEU A 68 -0.57 13.95 16.50
N GLU A 69 -0.88 15.22 16.77
CA GLU A 69 -2.17 15.65 17.31
C GLU A 69 -3.33 15.31 16.35
N ASN A 70 -3.12 15.48 15.05
CA ASN A 70 -4.17 15.33 14.06
C ASN A 70 -4.18 13.95 13.40
N TYR A 71 -3.01 13.32 13.20
CA TYR A 71 -2.82 12.12 12.38
C TYR A 71 -1.92 11.06 13.04
N GLY A 72 -1.57 11.22 14.30
CA GLY A 72 -0.83 10.21 15.09
C GLY A 72 -1.79 9.26 15.79
N TYR A 73 -1.59 7.94 15.65
CA TYR A 73 -2.42 6.94 16.31
C TYR A 73 -1.60 5.77 16.83
N ILE A 74 -1.96 5.30 18.01
CA ILE A 74 -1.51 4.01 18.53
C ILE A 74 -2.75 3.14 18.73
N LEU A 75 -2.86 2.10 17.93
CA LEU A 75 -3.98 1.17 17.92
C LEU A 75 -3.54 -0.18 18.50
N VAL A 76 -4.31 -0.70 19.46
CA VAL A 76 -4.07 -2.02 20.04
C VAL A 76 -5.13 -2.98 19.50
N ALA A 77 -4.71 -3.96 18.73
CA ALA A 77 -5.57 -5.00 18.16
C ALA A 77 -5.67 -6.19 19.12
N GLU A 78 -6.78 -6.91 19.07
CA GLU A 78 -7.01 -8.10 19.86
C GLU A 78 -6.04 -9.24 19.49
N ASP A 79 -5.78 -9.37 18.18
CA ASP A 79 -4.82 -10.34 17.64
C ASP A 79 -4.14 -9.83 16.35
N MET A 80 -3.24 -10.65 15.80
CA MET A 80 -2.47 -10.30 14.60
C MET A 80 -3.34 -10.30 13.33
N ASP A 81 -4.40 -11.07 13.25
CA ASP A 81 -5.27 -11.09 12.07
C ASP A 81 -6.11 -9.81 12.01
N GLU A 82 -6.66 -9.34 13.14
CA GLU A 82 -7.30 -8.02 13.24
C GLU A 82 -6.33 -6.89 12.89
N ALA A 83 -5.10 -6.97 13.41
CA ALA A 83 -4.06 -5.98 13.10
C ALA A 83 -3.74 -5.93 11.59
N ILE A 84 -3.62 -7.08 10.92
CA ILE A 84 -3.39 -7.17 9.48
C ILE A 84 -4.57 -6.64 8.67
N ASP A 85 -5.79 -6.91 9.08
CA ASP A 85 -6.98 -6.38 8.42
C ASP A 85 -7.00 -4.85 8.50
N ALA A 86 -6.72 -4.27 9.66
CA ALA A 86 -6.60 -2.81 9.83
C ALA A 86 -5.48 -2.21 8.97
N VAL A 87 -4.31 -2.86 8.87
CA VAL A 87 -3.22 -2.46 7.97
C VAL A 87 -3.69 -2.40 6.52
N ASN A 88 -4.37 -3.46 6.05
CA ASN A 88 -4.87 -3.52 4.68
C ASN A 88 -5.96 -2.49 4.41
N ASP A 89 -6.77 -2.15 5.41
CA ASP A 89 -7.80 -1.11 5.30
C ASP A 89 -7.22 0.31 5.28
N ILE A 90 -6.14 0.56 5.99
CA ILE A 90 -5.45 1.86 5.97
C ILE A 90 -4.70 2.03 4.65
N ALA A 91 -4.02 0.99 4.18
CA ALA A 91 -3.27 1.01 2.92
C ALA A 91 -2.22 2.14 2.86
N SER A 92 -1.35 2.19 3.87
CA SER A 92 -0.34 3.24 4.06
C SER A 92 0.72 3.28 2.95
N GLU A 93 1.31 4.45 2.77
CA GLU A 93 2.46 4.68 1.89
C GLU A 93 3.66 3.82 2.29
N HIS A 94 4.14 4.00 3.54
CA HIS A 94 5.21 3.20 4.13
C HIS A 94 4.63 2.24 5.15
N MET A 95 4.96 0.97 5.03
CA MET A 95 4.51 -0.09 5.93
C MET A 95 5.70 -0.82 6.52
N GLU A 96 5.94 -0.69 7.81
CA GLU A 96 6.98 -1.43 8.53
C GLU A 96 6.39 -2.62 9.28
N ILE A 97 7.03 -3.78 9.18
CA ILE A 97 6.65 -5.01 9.88
C ILE A 97 7.75 -5.36 10.89
N VAL A 98 7.51 -5.07 12.15
CA VAL A 98 8.48 -5.26 13.26
C VAL A 98 7.94 -6.31 14.23
N THR A 99 7.81 -7.53 13.72
CA THR A 99 7.29 -8.68 14.46
C THR A 99 8.34 -9.78 14.57
N ARG A 100 8.09 -10.77 15.43
CA ARG A 100 8.96 -11.94 15.59
C ARG A 100 9.21 -12.71 14.29
N ASP A 101 8.17 -12.84 13.45
CA ASP A 101 8.25 -13.44 12.10
C ASP A 101 7.63 -12.52 11.06
N PRO A 102 8.39 -11.48 10.64
CA PRO A 102 7.85 -10.47 9.74
C PRO A 102 7.58 -11.00 8.32
N PHE A 103 8.29 -12.06 7.88
CA PHE A 103 8.07 -12.65 6.56
C PHE A 103 6.73 -13.39 6.46
N SER A 104 6.28 -14.05 7.53
CA SER A 104 4.96 -14.68 7.54
C SER A 104 3.84 -13.64 7.51
N VAL A 105 4.01 -12.53 8.22
CA VAL A 105 3.07 -11.40 8.23
C VAL A 105 3.01 -10.73 6.85
N MET A 106 4.17 -10.46 6.24
CA MET A 106 4.27 -9.83 4.92
C MET A 106 3.38 -10.49 3.87
N THR A 107 3.27 -11.82 3.88
CA THR A 107 2.46 -12.56 2.90
C THR A 107 0.96 -12.28 2.98
N LYS A 108 0.49 -11.69 4.08
CA LYS A 108 -0.91 -11.32 4.32
C LYS A 108 -1.20 -9.84 4.02
N ILE A 109 -0.16 -9.02 3.84
CA ILE A 109 -0.31 -7.59 3.49
C ILE A 109 -0.62 -7.49 2.00
N LYS A 110 -1.71 -6.81 1.68
CA LYS A 110 -2.23 -6.62 0.32
C LYS A 110 -2.05 -5.20 -0.19
N ASN A 111 -2.12 -4.24 0.72
CA ASN A 111 -2.21 -2.83 0.39
C ASN A 111 -1.14 -2.04 1.15
N ALA A 112 -0.01 -1.78 0.50
CA ALA A 112 1.03 -0.89 1.00
C ALA A 112 1.81 -0.29 -0.18
N GLY A 113 2.30 0.93 -0.05
CA GLY A 113 3.16 1.54 -1.07
C GLY A 113 4.53 0.86 -1.10
N ALA A 114 5.19 0.76 0.05
CA ALA A 114 6.40 -0.03 0.24
C ALA A 114 6.33 -0.80 1.57
N ILE A 115 6.94 -1.98 1.61
CA ILE A 115 6.98 -2.82 2.82
C ILE A 115 8.43 -2.95 3.29
N PHE A 116 8.67 -2.57 4.53
CA PHE A 116 9.95 -2.65 5.24
C PHE A 116 9.91 -3.78 6.26
N ILE A 117 10.86 -4.70 6.21
CA ILE A 117 10.78 -5.97 6.92
C ILE A 117 11.85 -6.07 7.99
N GLY A 118 11.41 -6.11 9.25
CA GLY A 118 12.26 -6.31 10.42
C GLY A 118 12.87 -5.02 10.97
N ALA A 119 13.43 -5.12 12.15
CA ALA A 119 13.86 -4.01 13.00
C ALA A 119 14.98 -3.12 12.44
N TYR A 120 15.63 -3.51 11.36
CA TYR A 120 16.73 -2.78 10.73
C TYR A 120 16.39 -2.28 9.32
N SER A 121 15.15 -2.41 8.91
CA SER A 121 14.65 -1.92 7.61
C SER A 121 13.70 -0.76 7.86
N CYS A 122 14.24 0.35 8.34
CA CYS A 122 13.47 1.57 8.59
C CYS A 122 13.24 2.37 7.30
N GLU A 123 12.23 3.22 7.30
CA GLU A 123 11.83 4.02 6.14
C GLU A 123 12.99 4.85 5.55
N PRO A 124 13.83 5.57 6.33
CA PRO A 124 14.94 6.34 5.76
C PRO A 124 15.95 5.51 4.95
N LEU A 125 16.06 4.21 5.24
CA LEU A 125 16.86 3.31 4.40
C LEU A 125 16.29 3.21 2.99
N GLY A 126 14.96 3.14 2.85
CA GLY A 126 14.27 3.10 1.57
C GLY A 126 14.50 4.35 0.76
N ASP A 127 14.30 5.50 1.37
CA ASP A 127 14.39 6.80 0.70
C ASP A 127 15.81 7.16 0.26
N TYR A 128 16.81 6.82 1.05
CA TYR A 128 18.16 7.33 0.81
C TYR A 128 19.15 6.32 0.24
N PHE A 129 18.89 5.01 0.33
CA PHE A 129 19.96 4.05 -0.02
C PHE A 129 19.50 2.73 -0.63
N ALA A 130 18.34 2.16 -0.31
CA ALA A 130 17.95 0.81 -0.69
C ALA A 130 17.73 0.62 -2.20
N GLY A 131 17.49 1.70 -2.95
CA GLY A 131 17.40 1.71 -4.40
C GLY A 131 16.01 1.69 -5.03
N PRO A 132 14.94 1.19 -4.40
CA PRO A 132 13.58 1.38 -4.94
C PRO A 132 13.21 2.86 -5.05
N ASN A 133 12.23 3.15 -5.92
CA ASN A 133 11.71 4.50 -6.05
C ASN A 133 10.90 4.89 -4.80
N HIS A 134 11.13 6.12 -4.29
CA HIS A 134 10.42 6.64 -3.12
C HIS A 134 9.13 7.41 -3.46
N ILE A 135 8.73 7.48 -4.74
CA ILE A 135 7.43 8.05 -5.12
C ILE A 135 6.39 6.93 -4.99
N LEU A 136 5.72 6.94 -3.87
CA LEU A 136 4.82 5.89 -3.43
C LEU A 136 3.36 6.36 -3.45
N PRO A 137 2.39 5.45 -3.55
CA PRO A 137 0.98 5.79 -3.43
C PRO A 137 0.62 6.20 -1.99
N THR A 138 -0.10 7.32 -1.83
CA THR A 138 -0.56 7.88 -0.55
C THR A 138 -2.09 7.94 -0.47
N ASN A 139 -2.65 8.30 0.67
CA ASN A 139 -4.10 8.46 0.89
C ASN A 139 -4.92 7.21 0.53
N GLY A 140 -4.42 6.04 0.91
CA GLY A 140 -5.08 4.77 0.66
C GLY A 140 -5.05 4.31 -0.80
N THR A 141 -4.35 5.01 -1.69
CA THR A 141 -4.25 4.63 -3.11
C THR A 141 -3.36 3.42 -3.34
N ALA A 142 -2.60 2.97 -2.33
CA ALA A 142 -1.88 1.70 -2.36
C ALA A 142 -2.78 0.47 -2.56
N ARG A 143 -4.13 0.62 -2.46
CA ARG A 143 -5.09 -0.41 -2.83
C ARG A 143 -5.09 -0.74 -4.32
N PHE A 144 -4.61 0.17 -5.18
CA PHE A 144 -4.67 0.00 -6.65
C PHE A 144 -3.51 0.66 -7.41
N PHE A 145 -2.69 1.48 -6.77
CA PHE A 145 -1.46 2.00 -7.36
C PHE A 145 -0.21 1.33 -6.78
N SER A 146 0.86 1.34 -7.56
CA SER A 146 2.20 0.88 -7.19
C SER A 146 3.17 2.06 -7.07
N PRO A 147 4.37 1.87 -6.51
CA PRO A 147 5.47 2.83 -6.63
C PRO A 147 5.74 3.16 -8.10
N VAL A 148 6.15 4.40 -8.38
CA VAL A 148 6.53 4.81 -9.73
C VAL A 148 7.63 3.89 -10.26
N ASN A 149 7.39 3.34 -11.43
CA ASN A 149 8.30 2.41 -12.09
C ASN A 149 8.29 2.59 -13.61
N VAL A 150 9.04 1.78 -14.33
CA VAL A 150 9.17 1.87 -15.79
C VAL A 150 7.82 1.70 -16.51
N ASP A 151 6.89 0.91 -15.96
CA ASP A 151 5.58 0.69 -16.57
C ASP A 151 4.74 1.98 -16.67
N ASP A 152 4.95 2.96 -15.79
CA ASP A 152 4.26 4.26 -15.83
C ASP A 152 4.67 5.10 -17.05
N PHE A 153 5.81 4.81 -17.64
CA PHE A 153 6.37 5.49 -18.81
C PHE A 153 6.26 4.67 -20.09
N ILE A 154 5.73 3.44 -20.03
CA ILE A 154 5.56 2.55 -21.17
C ILE A 154 4.08 2.54 -21.60
N LYS A 155 3.86 2.78 -22.88
CA LYS A 155 2.53 2.65 -23.46
C LYS A 155 2.32 1.24 -24.00
N LYS A 156 1.23 0.59 -23.60
CA LYS A 156 0.83 -0.75 -24.04
C LYS A 156 -0.37 -0.64 -24.97
N THR A 157 -0.35 -1.38 -26.07
CA THR A 157 -1.46 -1.46 -27.04
C THR A 157 -1.73 -2.92 -27.38
N SER A 158 -2.99 -3.33 -27.32
CA SER A 158 -3.40 -4.66 -27.77
C SER A 158 -3.46 -4.72 -29.28
N ILE A 159 -2.80 -5.72 -29.86
CA ILE A 159 -2.84 -5.99 -31.30
C ILE A 159 -3.58 -7.32 -31.50
N ILE A 160 -4.70 -7.27 -32.24
CA ILE A 160 -5.55 -8.44 -32.49
C ILE A 160 -5.58 -8.69 -34.00
N SER A 161 -5.15 -9.88 -34.41
CA SER A 161 -5.18 -10.33 -35.80
C SER A 161 -5.73 -11.75 -35.88
N TYR A 162 -6.80 -11.93 -36.65
CA TYR A 162 -7.41 -13.24 -36.91
C TYR A 162 -7.46 -13.50 -38.40
N SER A 163 -7.19 -14.73 -38.81
CA SER A 163 -7.52 -15.18 -40.17
C SER A 163 -9.03 -15.45 -40.27
N ARG A 164 -9.56 -15.48 -41.55
CA ARG A 164 -10.96 -15.91 -41.81
C ARG A 164 -11.24 -17.25 -41.13
N GLN A 165 -10.37 -18.24 -41.34
CA GLN A 165 -10.52 -19.58 -40.78
C GLN A 165 -10.52 -19.60 -39.24
N ALA A 166 -9.74 -18.74 -38.57
CA ALA A 166 -9.73 -18.66 -37.14
C ALA A 166 -11.03 -18.02 -36.61
N LEU A 167 -11.52 -16.95 -37.26
CA LEU A 167 -12.76 -16.28 -36.89
C LEU A 167 -13.98 -17.21 -37.13
N GLU A 168 -13.98 -18.01 -38.19
CA GLU A 168 -15.05 -18.96 -38.51
C GLU A 168 -15.32 -19.97 -37.39
N LYS A 169 -14.30 -20.33 -36.60
CA LYS A 169 -14.44 -21.27 -35.49
C LYS A 169 -15.19 -20.68 -34.29
N VAL A 170 -15.26 -19.37 -34.19
CA VAL A 170 -15.79 -18.65 -32.99
C VAL A 170 -16.90 -17.64 -33.30
N HIS A 171 -17.24 -17.42 -34.59
CA HIS A 171 -18.18 -16.38 -34.99
C HIS A 171 -19.56 -16.54 -34.35
N ASN A 172 -20.10 -17.75 -34.27
CA ASN A 172 -21.41 -18.02 -33.68
C ASN A 172 -21.49 -17.64 -32.21
N GLN A 173 -20.43 -17.90 -31.46
CA GLN A 173 -20.36 -17.54 -30.03
C GLN A 173 -20.34 -16.02 -29.85
N ILE A 174 -19.59 -15.30 -30.70
CA ILE A 174 -19.53 -13.85 -30.69
C ILE A 174 -20.87 -13.23 -31.03
N GLU A 175 -21.53 -13.69 -32.11
CA GLU A 175 -22.85 -13.24 -32.53
C GLU A 175 -23.89 -13.47 -31.41
N THR A 176 -23.91 -14.67 -30.84
CA THR A 176 -24.82 -15.02 -29.74
C THR A 176 -24.63 -14.13 -28.54
N HIS A 177 -23.38 -13.85 -28.19
CA HIS A 177 -23.05 -12.98 -27.02
C HIS A 177 -23.54 -11.56 -27.30
N ALA A 178 -23.19 -10.99 -28.45
CA ALA A 178 -23.60 -9.65 -28.83
C ALA A 178 -25.14 -9.49 -28.90
N GLN A 179 -25.84 -10.51 -29.42
CA GLN A 179 -27.30 -10.50 -29.44
C GLN A 179 -27.93 -10.51 -28.04
N ARG A 180 -27.38 -11.30 -27.12
CA ARG A 180 -27.85 -11.34 -25.72
C ARG A 180 -27.66 -10.01 -24.98
N GLU A 181 -26.62 -9.26 -25.35
CA GLU A 181 -26.39 -7.91 -24.86
C GLU A 181 -27.25 -6.84 -25.58
N GLY A 182 -28.04 -7.23 -26.59
CA GLY A 182 -28.83 -6.31 -27.42
C GLY A 182 -28.00 -5.51 -28.43
N LEU A 183 -26.71 -5.88 -28.64
CA LEU A 183 -25.78 -5.17 -29.51
C LEU A 183 -25.82 -5.76 -30.94
N THR A 184 -26.93 -5.50 -31.63
CA THR A 184 -27.20 -6.09 -32.97
C THR A 184 -26.18 -5.65 -34.03
N ALA A 185 -25.62 -4.44 -33.96
CA ALA A 185 -24.57 -3.99 -34.86
C ALA A 185 -23.24 -4.76 -34.65
N HIS A 186 -22.92 -5.12 -33.41
CA HIS A 186 -21.77 -5.98 -33.09
C HIS A 186 -21.97 -7.38 -33.69
N ALA A 187 -23.15 -7.99 -33.51
CA ALA A 187 -23.49 -9.27 -34.12
C ALA A 187 -23.40 -9.21 -35.64
N ASN A 188 -23.97 -8.17 -36.25
CA ASN A 188 -23.93 -7.97 -37.71
C ASN A 188 -22.50 -7.80 -38.23
N SER A 189 -21.63 -7.10 -37.47
CA SER A 189 -20.22 -6.95 -37.86
C SER A 189 -19.50 -8.30 -38.04
N ILE A 190 -19.84 -9.29 -37.24
CA ILE A 190 -19.28 -10.64 -37.39
C ILE A 190 -19.98 -11.38 -38.56
N LYS A 191 -21.32 -11.34 -38.60
CA LYS A 191 -22.15 -12.07 -39.54
C LYS A 191 -21.78 -11.76 -41.01
N VAL A 192 -21.69 -10.48 -41.39
CA VAL A 192 -21.40 -10.03 -42.76
C VAL A 192 -20.04 -10.51 -43.30
N ARG A 193 -19.13 -10.98 -42.46
CA ARG A 193 -17.84 -11.52 -42.88
C ARG A 193 -17.94 -12.94 -43.46
N PHE A 194 -19.11 -13.58 -43.32
CA PHE A 194 -19.42 -14.93 -43.78
C PHE A 194 -20.65 -14.98 -44.71
N GLU A 195 -21.20 -13.82 -45.05
CA GLU A 195 -22.20 -13.68 -46.10
C GLU A 195 -21.45 -13.52 -47.44
N ASP A 196 -21.51 -14.50 -48.34
CA ASP A 196 -20.98 -14.44 -49.70
C ASP A 196 -22.00 -13.85 -50.64
#